data_853c7943bf25ac922e4361c534169740
#
_entry.id   853c7943bf25ac922e4361c534169740
#
_cell.length_a   1.000
_cell.length_b   1.000
_cell.length_c   1.000
_cell.angle_alpha   90.00
_cell.angle_beta   90.00
_cell.angle_gamma   90.00
#
_symmetry.space_group_name_H-M   'P 1'
#
loop_
_entity.id
_entity.type
_entity.pdbx_description
1 polymer ?
#
loop_
_entity_poly.entity_id
_entity_poly.type
_entity_poly.pdbx_seq_one_letter_code
_entity_poly.pdbx_strand_id
1 'polypeptide(L)'
;MSNGVFEHSYASGSPDSAFYIGQCYPCKVILDDVTGAYSGLGYSGTNSGGDMYIVRSRFVHNRSGMSTTTFDIELYPPGRDTAIIGNLVTDSGLENEAAGFYATETIAGNGIALVGTHANLLERNYIARSRNNGILVLPLLDRHYWPATRHVVRDNTVVSSGRADLAAGGLGTLHNCFAGNRYRTSLPWGLEILNGCDGMRVPIASDLSADMTFFGSIAQVFTGSFKVVDYRTRPVPPPQPNMPGGPQAPVVPAVHPFEDHTLGLDSIPQARESP
;
A
#
# COMPACT_ATOMS: atom_id res chain seq x y z
N MET A 1 1.73 -16.88 -3.04
CA MET A 1 3.18 -17.17 -3.08
C MET A 1 3.67 -17.15 -1.65
N SER A 2 4.50 -18.04 -1.27
CA SER A 2 5.09 -18.09 0.08
C SER A 2 6.56 -18.46 -0.02
N ASN A 3 7.36 -17.94 0.91
CA ASN A 3 8.80 -18.19 1.03
C ASN A 3 9.60 -17.70 -0.18
N GLY A 4 9.90 -16.39 -0.24
CA GLY A 4 10.71 -15.82 -1.33
C GLY A 4 11.03 -14.36 -1.15
N VAL A 5 11.94 -13.88 -1.97
CA VAL A 5 12.41 -12.51 -1.97
C VAL A 5 12.35 -11.93 -3.37
N PHE A 6 11.85 -10.69 -3.48
CA PHE A 6 11.97 -9.86 -4.66
C PHE A 6 12.98 -8.76 -4.35
N GLU A 7 14.05 -8.71 -5.10
CA GLU A 7 15.10 -7.71 -4.95
C GLU A 7 15.38 -7.01 -6.27
N HIS A 8 15.73 -5.73 -6.21
CA HIS A 8 16.20 -4.93 -7.35
C HIS A 8 15.34 -5.11 -8.61
N SER A 9 14.03 -5.24 -8.44
CA SER A 9 13.11 -5.57 -9.51
C SER A 9 12.26 -4.36 -9.90
N TYR A 10 11.90 -4.28 -11.17
CA TYR A 10 11.03 -3.23 -11.70
C TYR A 10 9.81 -3.86 -12.39
N ALA A 11 8.62 -3.33 -12.07
CA ALA A 11 7.38 -3.69 -12.76
C ALA A 11 6.57 -2.43 -13.08
N SER A 12 5.99 -2.34 -14.27
CA SER A 12 5.17 -1.21 -14.66
C SER A 12 4.06 -1.56 -15.64
N GLY A 13 3.06 -0.68 -15.73
CA GLY A 13 2.02 -0.76 -16.76
C GLY A 13 0.99 -1.87 -16.50
N SER A 14 0.97 -2.48 -15.33
CA SER A 14 -0.03 -3.50 -15.02
C SER A 14 -1.41 -2.85 -14.79
N PRO A 15 -2.48 -3.36 -15.40
CA PRO A 15 -3.84 -2.87 -15.14
C PRO A 15 -4.33 -3.19 -13.71
N ASP A 16 -3.73 -4.17 -13.05
CA ASP A 16 -3.97 -4.51 -11.66
C ASP A 16 -2.79 -4.03 -10.80
N SER A 17 -1.80 -4.86 -10.54
CA SER A 17 -0.72 -4.56 -9.61
C SER A 17 0.65 -4.77 -10.25
N ALA A 18 1.60 -3.87 -9.98
CA ALA A 18 3.00 -4.08 -10.34
C ALA A 18 3.57 -5.27 -9.55
N PHE A 19 3.31 -5.31 -8.26
CA PHE A 19 3.64 -6.44 -7.38
C PHE A 19 2.41 -6.90 -6.63
N TYR A 20 2.18 -8.20 -6.63
CA TYR A 20 1.07 -8.83 -5.89
C TYR A 20 1.57 -9.98 -5.02
N ILE A 21 1.25 -9.90 -3.73
CA ILE A 21 1.41 -11.00 -2.77
C ILE A 21 0.07 -11.22 -2.11
N GLY A 22 -0.50 -12.39 -2.30
CA GLY A 22 -1.84 -12.67 -1.78
C GLY A 22 -2.01 -14.12 -1.37
N GLN A 23 -3.09 -14.35 -0.61
CA GLN A 23 -3.56 -15.67 -0.21
C GLN A 23 -2.48 -16.50 0.50
N CYS A 24 -1.78 -15.90 1.46
CA CYS A 24 -0.77 -16.59 2.27
C CYS A 24 -0.71 -16.08 3.70
N TYR A 25 -0.53 -17.01 4.64
CA TYR A 25 -0.25 -16.72 6.04
C TYR A 25 0.36 -17.93 6.75
N PRO A 26 1.62 -17.86 7.28
CA PRO A 26 2.58 -16.80 7.01
C PRO A 26 3.03 -16.80 5.55
N CYS A 27 3.28 -15.61 4.99
CA CYS A 27 3.77 -15.49 3.63
C CYS A 27 5.27 -15.79 3.53
N LYS A 28 6.07 -15.30 4.48
CA LYS A 28 7.53 -15.33 4.45
C LYS A 28 8.07 -14.73 3.15
N VAL A 29 7.75 -13.45 2.92
CA VAL A 29 8.11 -12.75 1.69
C VAL A 29 8.73 -11.39 2.00
N ILE A 30 9.79 -11.08 1.28
CA ILE A 30 10.45 -9.78 1.30
C ILE A 30 10.36 -9.15 -0.09
N LEU A 31 9.93 -7.89 -0.15
CA LEU A 31 10.13 -7.00 -1.28
C LEU A 31 11.16 -5.95 -0.84
N ASP A 32 12.34 -5.94 -1.46
CA ASP A 32 13.45 -5.06 -1.10
C ASP A 32 14.01 -4.35 -2.34
N ASP A 33 14.08 -3.02 -2.30
CA ASP A 33 14.56 -2.20 -3.41
C ASP A 33 13.87 -2.55 -4.75
N VAL A 34 12.55 -2.69 -4.70
CA VAL A 34 11.74 -2.88 -5.90
C VAL A 34 11.10 -1.56 -6.33
N THR A 35 10.79 -1.43 -7.63
CA THR A 35 10.05 -0.28 -8.16
C THR A 35 8.79 -0.74 -8.88
N GLY A 36 7.62 -0.35 -8.36
CA GLY A 36 6.31 -0.50 -9.01
C GLY A 36 5.81 0.83 -9.53
N ALA A 37 5.59 0.94 -10.85
CA ALA A 37 5.24 2.22 -11.44
C ALA A 37 4.15 2.12 -12.52
N TYR A 38 3.42 3.21 -12.74
CA TYR A 38 2.43 3.35 -13.84
C TYR A 38 1.41 2.21 -13.91
N SER A 39 1.04 1.65 -12.78
CA SER A 39 0.14 0.50 -12.64
C SER A 39 -1.14 0.89 -11.91
N GLY A 40 -2.14 0.02 -11.89
CA GLY A 40 -3.32 0.20 -11.06
C GLY A 40 -2.94 0.30 -9.59
N LEU A 41 -2.15 -0.64 -9.10
CA LEU A 41 -1.49 -0.60 -7.79
C LEU A 41 0.01 -0.78 -7.95
N GLY A 42 0.79 -0.01 -7.22
CA GLY A 42 2.22 -0.28 -7.13
C GLY A 42 2.47 -1.61 -6.39
N TYR A 43 1.75 -1.80 -5.31
CA TYR A 43 1.72 -3.06 -4.55
C TYR A 43 0.29 -3.40 -4.11
N SER A 44 -0.07 -4.67 -4.24
CA SER A 44 -1.30 -5.24 -3.68
C SER A 44 -1.00 -6.43 -2.78
N GLY A 45 -1.52 -6.38 -1.55
CA GLY A 45 -1.49 -7.49 -0.61
C GLY A 45 -2.91 -7.87 -0.20
N THR A 46 -3.45 -8.96 -0.76
CA THR A 46 -4.80 -9.42 -0.41
C THR A 46 -4.72 -10.68 0.43
N ASN A 47 -5.33 -10.67 1.62
CA ASN A 47 -5.30 -11.80 2.56
C ASN A 47 -3.88 -12.36 2.73
N SER A 48 -2.92 -11.46 2.90
CA SER A 48 -1.51 -11.79 3.03
C SER A 48 -0.92 -11.21 4.30
N GLY A 49 0.18 -11.79 4.74
CA GLY A 49 0.93 -11.33 5.89
C GLY A 49 1.66 -12.43 6.65
N GLY A 50 2.21 -12.06 7.81
CA GLY A 50 3.07 -12.95 8.59
C GLY A 50 4.44 -13.14 7.93
N ASP A 51 5.48 -12.62 8.58
CA ASP A 51 6.83 -12.53 8.01
C ASP A 51 6.81 -11.89 6.60
N MET A 52 6.07 -10.79 6.47
CA MET A 52 5.89 -10.05 5.22
C MET A 52 6.49 -8.65 5.35
N TYR A 53 7.50 -8.36 4.54
CA TYR A 53 8.25 -7.11 4.61
C TYR A 53 8.34 -6.44 3.24
N ILE A 54 8.00 -5.14 3.19
CA ILE A 54 8.15 -4.30 2.01
C ILE A 54 9.03 -3.14 2.42
N VAL A 55 10.26 -3.12 1.93
CA VAL A 55 11.28 -2.21 2.45
C VAL A 55 12.05 -1.52 1.33
N ARG A 56 12.55 -0.31 1.59
CA ARG A 56 13.43 0.48 0.70
C ARG A 56 12.97 0.56 -0.75
N SER A 57 11.67 0.39 -1.00
CA SER A 57 11.09 0.25 -2.33
C SER A 57 10.40 1.54 -2.78
N ARG A 58 10.07 1.62 -4.07
CA ARG A 58 9.49 2.80 -4.71
C ARG A 58 8.19 2.41 -5.40
N PHE A 59 7.11 3.12 -5.09
CA PHE A 59 5.81 2.95 -5.72
C PHE A 59 5.34 4.31 -6.24
N VAL A 60 5.55 4.55 -7.53
CA VAL A 60 5.44 5.90 -8.11
C VAL A 60 4.54 5.92 -9.33
N HIS A 61 3.78 7.00 -9.50
CA HIS A 61 2.87 7.18 -10.64
C HIS A 61 1.87 6.01 -10.81
N ASN A 62 1.40 5.45 -9.72
CA ASN A 62 0.37 4.41 -9.76
C ASN A 62 -1.01 5.03 -9.53
N ARG A 63 -2.07 4.35 -9.95
CA ARG A 63 -3.42 4.80 -9.63
C ARG A 63 -3.70 4.79 -8.12
N SER A 64 -3.15 3.81 -7.40
CA SER A 64 -2.93 3.84 -5.97
C SER A 64 -1.53 3.31 -5.67
N GLY A 65 -0.82 3.91 -4.71
CA GLY A 65 0.56 3.52 -4.46
C GLY A 65 0.66 2.09 -3.94
N MET A 66 0.08 1.82 -2.80
CA MET A 66 0.11 0.50 -2.15
C MET A 66 -1.23 0.21 -1.47
N SER A 67 -1.63 -1.05 -1.44
CA SER A 67 -2.77 -1.47 -0.63
C SER A 67 -2.56 -2.82 0.03
N THR A 68 -3.00 -2.94 1.28
CA THR A 68 -3.29 -4.23 1.92
C THR A 68 -4.80 -4.33 2.10
N THR A 69 -5.39 -5.42 1.65
CA THR A 69 -6.84 -5.61 1.63
C THR A 69 -7.24 -6.99 2.14
N THR A 70 -8.51 -7.11 2.50
CA THR A 70 -9.14 -8.39 2.84
C THR A 70 -10.29 -8.64 1.88
N PHE A 71 -10.37 -9.84 1.29
CA PHE A 71 -11.53 -10.27 0.51
C PHE A 71 -11.97 -11.67 0.92
N ASP A 72 -13.28 -11.88 1.02
CA ASP A 72 -13.88 -13.16 1.42
C ASP A 72 -13.73 -14.27 0.39
N ILE A 73 -13.43 -13.92 -0.86
CA ILE A 73 -13.27 -14.88 -1.95
C ILE A 73 -11.87 -15.47 -2.02
N GLU A 74 -10.92 -14.90 -1.28
CA GLU A 74 -9.53 -15.34 -1.27
C GLU A 74 -9.20 -16.09 0.03
N LEU A 75 -8.16 -16.93 -0.02
CA LEU A 75 -7.74 -17.72 1.13
C LEU A 75 -7.09 -16.85 2.23
N TYR A 76 -7.15 -17.32 3.46
CA TYR A 76 -6.49 -16.77 4.65
C TYR A 76 -6.91 -15.35 5.08
N PRO A 77 -8.18 -14.93 4.99
CA PRO A 77 -8.59 -13.64 5.54
C PRO A 77 -8.43 -13.58 7.07
N PRO A 78 -8.24 -12.41 7.67
CA PRO A 78 -7.96 -11.13 7.03
C PRO A 78 -6.48 -10.99 6.63
N GLY A 79 -6.18 -10.02 5.74
CA GLY A 79 -4.82 -9.54 5.53
C GLY A 79 -4.26 -8.94 6.83
N ARG A 80 -3.03 -9.28 7.22
CA ARG A 80 -2.48 -8.88 8.52
C ARG A 80 -0.97 -9.03 8.62
N ASP A 81 -0.38 -8.42 9.66
CA ASP A 81 1.02 -8.60 10.05
C ASP A 81 2.01 -8.35 8.90
N THR A 82 1.80 -7.26 8.14
CA THR A 82 2.71 -6.79 7.09
C THR A 82 3.46 -5.56 7.58
N ALA A 83 4.78 -5.53 7.40
CA ALA A 83 5.63 -4.39 7.70
C ALA A 83 6.02 -3.65 6.41
N ILE A 84 5.67 -2.37 6.33
CA ILE A 84 5.94 -1.46 5.21
C ILE A 84 6.85 -0.36 5.73
N ILE A 85 8.17 -0.44 5.44
CA ILE A 85 9.17 0.38 6.12
C ILE A 85 10.13 1.03 5.12
N GLY A 86 10.31 2.36 5.23
CA GLY A 86 11.31 3.09 4.47
C GLY A 86 11.06 3.14 2.96
N ASN A 87 9.80 3.12 2.53
CA ASN A 87 9.42 3.17 1.12
C ASN A 87 9.09 4.57 0.66
N LEU A 88 9.33 4.85 -0.62
CA LEU A 88 8.91 6.05 -1.32
C LEU A 88 7.60 5.77 -2.09
N VAL A 89 6.54 6.52 -1.78
CA VAL A 89 5.24 6.38 -2.45
C VAL A 89 4.79 7.75 -2.94
N THR A 90 4.80 7.98 -4.25
CA THR A 90 4.47 9.31 -4.78
C THR A 90 3.57 9.28 -5.99
N ASP A 91 2.90 10.41 -6.20
CA ASP A 91 2.13 10.69 -7.42
C ASP A 91 1.00 9.68 -7.65
N SER A 92 0.28 9.33 -6.57
CA SER A 92 -0.78 8.33 -6.62
C SER A 92 -2.08 8.93 -7.15
N GLY A 93 -2.57 8.44 -8.29
CA GLY A 93 -3.84 8.82 -8.91
C GLY A 93 -3.84 10.22 -9.53
N LEU A 94 -2.70 10.82 -9.81
CA LEU A 94 -2.60 12.15 -10.43
C LEU A 94 -2.69 12.11 -11.95
N GLU A 95 -2.28 11.02 -12.56
CA GLU A 95 -2.27 10.81 -13.99
C GLU A 95 -3.27 9.72 -14.39
N ASN A 96 -3.41 9.52 -15.68
CA ASN A 96 -4.19 8.41 -16.22
C ASN A 96 -3.32 7.14 -16.21
N GLU A 97 -3.09 6.59 -15.04
CA GLU A 97 -2.37 5.34 -14.88
C GLU A 97 -3.19 4.16 -15.42
N ALA A 98 -2.50 3.08 -15.76
CA ALA A 98 -3.16 1.87 -16.18
C ALA A 98 -4.08 1.37 -15.06
N ALA A 99 -5.35 1.29 -15.36
CA ALA A 99 -6.36 0.78 -14.45
C ALA A 99 -7.40 0.02 -15.28
N GLY A 100 -7.88 -1.04 -14.78
CA GLY A 100 -8.87 -1.87 -15.47
C GLY A 100 -9.48 -2.91 -14.56
N PHE A 101 -9.01 -2.99 -13.34
CA PHE A 101 -9.53 -3.91 -12.37
C PHE A 101 -10.36 -3.20 -11.28
N TYR A 102 -11.51 -3.74 -10.97
CA TYR A 102 -12.47 -3.20 -10.01
C TYR A 102 -11.82 -2.77 -8.69
N ALA A 103 -11.00 -3.63 -8.09
CA ALA A 103 -10.41 -3.35 -6.78
C ALA A 103 -9.46 -2.15 -6.80
N THR A 104 -8.80 -1.85 -7.91
CA THR A 104 -7.89 -0.71 -8.01
C THR A 104 -8.63 0.62 -7.99
N GLU A 105 -9.87 0.65 -8.48
CA GLU A 105 -10.69 1.86 -8.53
C GLU A 105 -11.23 2.25 -7.15
N THR A 106 -11.57 1.27 -6.32
CA THR A 106 -12.15 1.54 -5.00
C THR A 106 -11.19 2.27 -4.05
N ILE A 107 -9.89 2.12 -4.27
CA ILE A 107 -8.85 2.76 -3.47
C ILE A 107 -7.99 3.75 -4.25
N ALA A 108 -8.44 4.11 -5.46
CA ALA A 108 -7.70 5.00 -6.34
C ALA A 108 -7.35 6.34 -5.67
N GLY A 109 -6.15 6.83 -5.95
CA GLY A 109 -5.67 8.12 -5.46
C GLY A 109 -5.14 8.13 -4.03
N ASN A 110 -5.04 7.00 -3.37
CA ASN A 110 -4.39 6.91 -2.06
C ASN A 110 -2.92 6.49 -2.19
N GLY A 111 -2.07 7.03 -1.33
CA GLY A 111 -0.67 6.60 -1.26
C GLY A 111 -0.55 5.19 -0.71
N ILE A 112 -0.93 4.98 0.54
CA ILE A 112 -1.00 3.64 1.17
C ILE A 112 -2.39 3.47 1.78
N ALA A 113 -3.08 2.40 1.41
CA ALA A 113 -4.41 2.07 1.92
C ALA A 113 -4.39 0.74 2.69
N LEU A 114 -4.86 0.76 3.94
CA LEU A 114 -5.08 -0.40 4.79
C LEU A 114 -6.59 -0.63 4.90
N VAL A 115 -7.12 -1.62 4.20
CA VAL A 115 -8.57 -1.79 4.01
C VAL A 115 -9.04 -3.15 4.52
N GLY A 116 -9.75 -3.13 5.65
CA GLY A 116 -10.23 -4.35 6.31
C GLY A 116 -9.12 -5.26 6.83
N THR A 117 -7.95 -4.72 7.12
CA THR A 117 -6.78 -5.49 7.52
C THR A 117 -6.42 -5.28 8.99
N HIS A 118 -5.45 -6.04 9.48
CA HIS A 118 -5.14 -6.12 10.89
C HIS A 118 -3.63 -6.06 11.16
N ALA A 119 -3.22 -5.36 12.21
CA ALA A 119 -1.87 -5.38 12.78
C ALA A 119 -0.71 -5.12 11.78
N ASN A 120 -0.91 -4.26 10.79
CA ASN A 120 0.17 -3.86 9.89
C ASN A 120 0.99 -2.73 10.51
N LEU A 121 2.28 -2.70 10.18
CA LEU A 121 3.22 -1.64 10.56
C LEU A 121 3.57 -0.78 9.35
N LEU A 122 3.34 0.53 9.43
CA LEU A 122 3.80 1.54 8.48
C LEU A 122 4.80 2.45 9.17
N GLU A 123 6.06 2.42 8.76
CA GLU A 123 7.11 3.14 9.47
C GLU A 123 8.15 3.74 8.52
N ARG A 124 8.56 4.98 8.79
CA ARG A 124 9.63 5.68 8.07
C ARG A 124 9.44 5.74 6.54
N ASN A 125 8.19 5.69 6.07
CA ASN A 125 7.88 5.86 4.66
C ASN A 125 7.79 7.36 4.32
N TYR A 126 8.10 7.71 3.07
CA TYR A 126 7.83 9.02 2.51
C TYR A 126 6.68 8.91 1.50
N ILE A 127 5.57 9.57 1.78
CA ILE A 127 4.37 9.56 0.94
C ILE A 127 4.07 10.98 0.49
N ALA A 128 3.94 11.21 -0.81
CA ALA A 128 3.67 12.54 -1.32
C ALA A 128 2.76 12.57 -2.54
N ARG A 129 2.03 13.67 -2.71
CA ARG A 129 1.21 13.97 -3.88
C ARG A 129 0.21 12.87 -4.22
N SER A 130 -0.47 12.37 -3.21
CA SER A 130 -1.62 11.48 -3.41
C SER A 130 -2.85 12.30 -3.75
N ARG A 131 -3.61 11.93 -4.78
CA ARG A 131 -4.82 12.67 -5.18
C ARG A 131 -5.87 12.74 -4.06
N ASN A 132 -6.01 11.67 -3.30
CA ASN A 132 -6.92 11.57 -2.15
C ASN A 132 -6.14 11.63 -0.84
N ASN A 133 -5.90 10.49 -0.20
CA ASN A 133 -5.22 10.46 1.09
C ASN A 133 -3.79 9.92 0.94
N GLY A 134 -2.90 10.43 1.77
CA GLY A 134 -1.54 9.89 1.84
C GLY A 134 -1.56 8.49 2.46
N ILE A 135 -2.03 8.36 3.69
CA ILE A 135 -2.30 7.07 4.35
C ILE A 135 -3.78 7.00 4.70
N LEU A 136 -4.42 5.91 4.33
CA LEU A 136 -5.83 5.65 4.56
C LEU A 136 -6.01 4.34 5.34
N VAL A 137 -6.77 4.37 6.42
CA VAL A 137 -7.16 3.19 7.22
C VAL A 137 -8.67 3.08 7.20
N LEU A 138 -9.22 2.01 6.60
CA LEU A 138 -10.66 1.80 6.45
C LEU A 138 -11.06 0.35 6.73
N PRO A 139 -12.25 0.09 7.28
CA PRO A 139 -12.85 -1.23 7.22
C PRO A 139 -13.25 -1.60 5.80
N LEU A 140 -13.54 -2.85 5.57
CA LEU A 140 -14.14 -3.35 4.34
C LEU A 140 -15.44 -4.09 4.66
N LEU A 141 -16.48 -3.81 3.87
CA LEU A 141 -17.67 -4.62 3.79
C LEU A 141 -17.62 -5.42 2.49
N ASP A 142 -17.42 -6.73 2.61
CA ASP A 142 -17.56 -7.70 1.54
C ASP A 142 -18.74 -8.62 1.95
N ARG A 143 -18.62 -9.92 1.94
CA ARG A 143 -19.62 -10.83 2.54
C ARG A 143 -19.64 -10.72 4.08
N HIS A 144 -18.47 -10.49 4.67
CA HIS A 144 -18.31 -10.16 6.07
C HIS A 144 -17.82 -8.71 6.23
N TYR A 145 -18.03 -8.16 7.41
CA TYR A 145 -17.48 -6.88 7.78
C TYR A 145 -16.08 -7.09 8.37
N TRP A 146 -15.07 -6.55 7.71
CA TRP A 146 -13.67 -6.63 8.10
C TRP A 146 -13.21 -5.28 8.68
N PRO A 147 -13.10 -5.15 10.00
CA PRO A 147 -12.60 -3.92 10.61
C PRO A 147 -11.10 -3.74 10.34
N ALA A 148 -10.65 -2.50 10.21
CA ALA A 148 -9.24 -2.17 10.15
C ALA A 148 -8.73 -1.91 11.57
N THR A 149 -7.90 -2.81 12.12
CA THR A 149 -7.56 -2.75 13.55
C THR A 149 -6.10 -3.03 13.86
N ARG A 150 -5.61 -2.46 14.98
CA ARG A 150 -4.27 -2.68 15.53
C ARG A 150 -3.12 -2.28 14.59
N HIS A 151 -3.36 -1.40 13.64
CA HIS A 151 -2.28 -0.86 12.82
C HIS A 151 -1.40 0.09 13.64
N VAL A 152 -0.11 0.07 13.35
CA VAL A 152 0.87 1.03 13.85
C VAL A 152 1.36 1.87 12.69
N VAL A 153 1.09 3.17 12.73
CA VAL A 153 1.49 4.14 11.71
C VAL A 153 2.39 5.17 12.38
N ARG A 154 3.70 5.04 12.22
CA ARG A 154 4.64 5.89 12.94
C ARG A 154 5.82 6.36 12.10
N ASP A 155 6.34 7.52 12.47
CA ASP A 155 7.56 8.10 11.90
C ASP A 155 7.54 8.25 10.37
N ASN A 156 6.35 8.32 9.75
CA ASN A 156 6.22 8.54 8.32
C ASN A 156 6.27 10.05 8.00
N THR A 157 6.71 10.39 6.80
CA THR A 157 6.54 11.74 6.24
C THR A 157 5.45 11.67 5.17
N VAL A 158 4.35 12.38 5.39
CA VAL A 158 3.19 12.37 4.51
C VAL A 158 2.84 13.80 4.15
N VAL A 159 2.95 14.16 2.87
CA VAL A 159 2.83 15.55 2.45
C VAL A 159 2.06 15.71 1.13
N SER A 160 1.40 16.85 1.00
CA SER A 160 0.76 17.28 -0.25
C SER A 160 -0.31 16.33 -0.77
N SER A 161 -1.04 15.68 0.12
CA SER A 161 -2.20 14.87 -0.25
C SER A 161 -3.40 15.77 -0.52
N GLY A 162 -4.18 15.44 -1.55
CA GLY A 162 -5.26 16.30 -2.01
C GLY A 162 -6.44 16.41 -1.02
N ARG A 163 -6.66 15.38 -0.20
CA ARG A 163 -7.72 15.35 0.79
C ARG A 163 -7.19 15.40 2.23
N ALA A 164 -6.42 14.42 2.62
CA ALA A 164 -5.73 14.40 3.91
C ALA A 164 -4.43 13.61 3.81
N ASP A 165 -3.43 14.04 4.58
CA ASP A 165 -2.19 13.29 4.68
C ASP A 165 -2.42 11.97 5.45
N LEU A 166 -3.14 12.04 6.58
CA LEU A 166 -3.56 10.87 7.34
C LEU A 166 -5.08 10.79 7.41
N ALA A 167 -5.67 9.63 7.13
CA ALA A 167 -7.11 9.45 7.23
C ALA A 167 -7.46 8.08 7.85
N ALA A 168 -8.43 8.07 8.73
CA ALA A 168 -9.03 6.86 9.28
C ALA A 168 -10.56 7.01 9.29
N GLY A 169 -11.25 6.03 8.74
CA GLY A 169 -12.70 6.01 8.65
C GLY A 169 -13.31 4.69 9.10
N GLY A 170 -14.63 4.67 9.13
CA GLY A 170 -15.44 3.48 9.37
C GLY A 170 -15.65 3.07 10.82
N LEU A 171 -16.80 2.44 11.04
CA LEU A 171 -17.11 1.84 12.32
C LEU A 171 -16.18 0.66 12.62
N GLY A 172 -15.69 0.56 13.85
CA GLY A 172 -14.85 -0.56 14.27
C GLY A 172 -13.38 -0.46 13.85
N THR A 173 -12.95 0.72 13.40
CA THR A 173 -11.53 1.05 13.20
C THR A 173 -10.87 1.25 14.58
N LEU A 174 -10.58 0.14 15.28
CA LEU A 174 -10.20 0.15 16.69
C LEU A 174 -8.72 -0.18 16.90
N HIS A 175 -8.15 0.37 17.96
CA HIS A 175 -6.80 0.08 18.44
C HIS A 175 -5.68 0.42 17.43
N ASN A 176 -5.96 1.17 16.38
CA ASN A 176 -4.92 1.72 15.53
C ASN A 176 -4.18 2.82 16.28
N CYS A 177 -2.89 2.95 16.06
CA CYS A 177 -2.15 4.04 16.66
C CYS A 177 -1.26 4.79 15.67
N PHE A 178 -1.10 6.08 15.93
CA PHE A 178 -0.33 7.00 15.11
C PHE A 178 0.68 7.73 16.01
N ALA A 179 1.94 7.82 15.61
CA ALA A 179 2.98 8.49 16.41
C ALA A 179 4.12 9.03 15.55
N GLY A 180 4.60 10.23 15.86
CA GLY A 180 5.80 10.80 15.24
C GLY A 180 5.71 11.06 13.74
N ASN A 181 4.53 11.05 13.16
CA ASN A 181 4.37 11.28 11.73
C ASN A 181 4.49 12.78 11.41
N ARG A 182 5.15 13.11 10.32
CA ARG A 182 5.22 14.47 9.76
C ARG A 182 4.13 14.64 8.71
N TYR A 183 3.08 15.38 9.03
CA TYR A 183 1.93 15.63 8.17
C TYR A 183 1.32 17.02 8.45
N ARG A 184 0.45 17.52 7.59
CA ARG A 184 -0.26 18.79 7.75
C ARG A 184 -1.75 18.61 8.04
N THR A 185 -2.35 17.59 7.46
CA THR A 185 -3.80 17.39 7.51
C THR A 185 -4.15 15.98 7.94
N SER A 186 -5.19 15.86 8.77
CA SER A 186 -5.72 14.55 9.14
C SER A 186 -7.26 14.52 9.18
N LEU A 187 -7.83 13.37 8.92
CA LEU A 187 -9.25 13.06 9.02
C LEU A 187 -9.44 11.80 9.89
N PRO A 188 -10.05 11.93 11.08
CA PRO A 188 -10.51 13.16 11.72
C PRO A 188 -9.36 14.11 12.07
N TRP A 189 -9.70 15.38 12.27
CA TRP A 189 -8.71 16.34 12.72
C TRP A 189 -8.09 15.90 14.06
N GLY A 190 -6.78 15.99 14.16
CA GLY A 190 -6.06 15.54 15.36
C GLY A 190 -5.96 14.01 15.50
N LEU A 191 -6.05 13.27 14.41
CA LEU A 191 -6.04 11.80 14.40
C LEU A 191 -4.92 11.21 15.27
N GLU A 192 -3.69 11.73 15.17
CA GLU A 192 -2.55 11.25 15.96
C GLU A 192 -2.69 11.59 17.45
N ILE A 193 -3.28 12.73 17.79
CA ILE A 193 -3.56 13.11 19.18
C ILE A 193 -4.63 12.19 19.79
N LEU A 194 -5.65 11.87 19.01
CA LEU A 194 -6.77 11.03 19.45
C LEU A 194 -6.43 9.54 19.51
N ASN A 195 -5.40 9.12 18.79
CA ASN A 195 -5.00 7.72 18.68
C ASN A 195 -3.48 7.55 18.79
N GLY A 196 -2.86 8.18 19.78
CA GLY A 196 -1.42 8.06 20.02
C GLY A 196 -0.99 6.65 20.42
N CYS A 197 0.20 6.22 19.98
CA CYS A 197 0.71 4.89 20.34
C CYS A 197 0.97 4.73 21.84
N ASP A 198 1.44 5.80 22.49
CA ASP A 198 1.78 5.82 23.93
C ASP A 198 0.73 6.55 24.79
N GLY A 199 -0.44 6.87 24.23
CA GLY A 199 -1.41 7.75 24.87
C GLY A 199 -2.85 7.30 24.77
N MET A 200 -3.72 8.31 24.76
CA MET A 200 -5.16 8.12 24.64
C MET A 200 -5.49 7.49 23.29
N ARG A 201 -6.42 6.55 23.29
CA ARG A 201 -7.04 6.00 22.08
C ARG A 201 -8.54 6.17 22.19
N VAL A 202 -9.09 6.95 21.28
CA VAL A 202 -10.54 7.18 21.21
C VAL A 202 -11.16 6.18 20.23
N PRO A 203 -11.89 5.19 20.70
CA PRO A 203 -12.38 4.07 19.85
C PRO A 203 -13.27 4.46 18.68
N ILE A 204 -13.83 5.66 18.71
CA ILE A 204 -14.76 6.20 17.70
C ILE A 204 -14.16 7.36 16.91
N ALA A 205 -12.86 7.61 16.99
CA ALA A 205 -12.22 8.62 16.17
C ALA A 205 -12.09 8.12 14.73
N SER A 206 -13.19 8.13 13.99
CA SER A 206 -13.25 7.85 12.57
C SER A 206 -13.93 9.00 11.84
N ASP A 207 -13.55 9.21 10.59
CA ASP A 207 -14.12 10.25 9.76
C ASP A 207 -15.01 9.64 8.66
N LEU A 208 -16.31 9.89 8.73
CA LEU A 208 -17.27 9.43 7.72
C LEU A 208 -16.93 9.94 6.32
N SER A 209 -16.21 11.05 6.22
CA SER A 209 -15.82 11.59 4.91
C SER A 209 -14.75 10.72 4.23
N ALA A 210 -13.94 9.98 4.96
CA ALA A 210 -13.05 8.96 4.40
C ALA A 210 -13.86 7.81 3.80
N ASP A 211 -14.92 7.37 4.50
CA ASP A 211 -15.84 6.35 3.99
C ASP A 211 -16.57 6.82 2.72
N MET A 212 -17.03 8.07 2.68
CA MET A 212 -17.71 8.62 1.52
C MET A 212 -16.84 8.67 0.27
N THR A 213 -15.51 8.84 0.43
CA THR A 213 -14.59 8.75 -0.72
C THR A 213 -14.52 7.33 -1.25
N PHE A 214 -14.46 6.35 -0.38
CA PHE A 214 -14.45 4.95 -0.75
C PHE A 214 -15.77 4.56 -1.46
N PHE A 215 -16.91 4.92 -0.89
CA PHE A 215 -18.21 4.67 -1.52
C PHE A 215 -18.36 5.41 -2.87
N GLY A 216 -17.84 6.62 -2.98
CA GLY A 216 -17.82 7.37 -4.24
C GLY A 216 -17.00 6.65 -5.31
N SER A 217 -15.86 6.06 -4.95
CA SER A 217 -15.06 5.25 -5.88
C SER A 217 -15.79 3.98 -6.30
N ILE A 218 -16.49 3.31 -5.39
CA ILE A 218 -17.35 2.17 -5.72
C ILE A 218 -18.45 2.60 -6.73
N ALA A 219 -19.11 3.72 -6.50
CA ALA A 219 -20.13 4.21 -7.41
C ALA A 219 -19.58 4.51 -8.82
N GLN A 220 -18.35 5.03 -8.93
CA GLN A 220 -17.68 5.20 -10.23
C GLN A 220 -17.47 3.90 -10.97
N VAL A 221 -17.14 2.83 -10.26
CA VAL A 221 -17.03 1.50 -10.85
C VAL A 221 -18.36 1.01 -11.38
N PHE A 222 -19.41 1.07 -10.57
CA PHE A 222 -20.75 0.60 -10.98
C PHE A 222 -21.33 1.42 -12.15
N THR A 223 -20.99 2.68 -12.25
CA THR A 223 -21.46 3.55 -13.35
C THR A 223 -20.55 3.48 -14.58
N GLY A 224 -19.42 2.76 -14.51
CA GLY A 224 -18.45 2.68 -15.60
C GLY A 224 -17.78 4.02 -15.92
N SER A 225 -17.80 4.96 -14.98
CA SER A 225 -17.29 6.31 -15.20
C SER A 225 -15.77 6.47 -15.01
N PHE A 226 -15.08 5.41 -14.66
CA PHE A 226 -13.62 5.43 -14.59
C PHE A 226 -12.97 5.26 -15.96
N LYS A 227 -11.86 5.97 -16.19
CA LYS A 227 -11.12 5.87 -17.44
C LYS A 227 -10.16 4.69 -17.39
N VAL A 228 -10.26 3.81 -18.35
CA VAL A 228 -9.26 2.76 -18.60
C VAL A 228 -8.21 3.32 -19.55
N VAL A 229 -6.96 3.15 -19.19
CA VAL A 229 -5.81 3.57 -20.03
C VAL A 229 -5.11 2.33 -20.58
N ASP A 230 -4.78 2.36 -21.87
CA ASP A 230 -4.00 1.27 -22.47
C ASP A 230 -2.61 1.23 -21.84
N TYR A 231 -2.31 0.15 -21.14
CA TYR A 231 -1.02 -0.05 -20.47
C TYR A 231 0.17 0.00 -21.44
N ARG A 232 -0.04 -0.32 -22.72
CA ARG A 232 1.00 -0.28 -23.75
C ARG A 232 1.50 1.13 -24.05
N THR A 233 0.73 2.15 -23.67
CA THR A 233 1.12 3.55 -23.83
C THR A 233 1.96 4.08 -22.67
N ARG A 234 2.21 3.26 -21.65
CA ARG A 234 2.95 3.66 -20.46
C ARG A 234 4.46 3.53 -20.68
N PRO A 235 5.26 4.29 -19.91
CA PRO A 235 6.71 4.19 -19.99
C PRO A 235 7.19 2.75 -19.81
N VAL A 236 8.07 2.33 -20.70
CA VAL A 236 8.73 1.03 -20.59
C VAL A 236 9.72 1.11 -19.42
N PRO A 237 9.87 0.02 -18.62
CA PRO A 237 10.89 -0.02 -17.59
C PRO A 237 12.28 0.32 -18.15
N PRO A 238 13.09 1.07 -17.40
CA PRO A 238 14.48 1.29 -17.82
C PRO A 238 15.21 -0.05 -17.90
N PRO A 239 16.20 -0.18 -18.80
CA PRO A 239 17.02 -1.39 -18.84
C PRO A 239 17.60 -1.68 -17.47
N GLN A 240 17.41 -2.90 -16.98
CA GLN A 240 17.97 -3.32 -15.70
C GLN A 240 19.47 -3.63 -15.91
N PRO A 241 20.39 -2.99 -15.17
CA PRO A 241 21.81 -3.21 -15.34
C PRO A 241 22.24 -4.68 -15.16
N ASN A 242 21.46 -5.42 -14.40
CA ASN A 242 21.72 -6.81 -14.03
C ASN A 242 20.85 -7.83 -14.79
N MET A 243 20.21 -7.42 -15.88
CA MET A 243 19.47 -8.31 -16.78
C MET A 243 20.28 -8.61 -18.05
N PRO A 244 21.38 -9.36 -17.97
CA PRO A 244 22.17 -9.68 -19.15
C PRO A 244 21.37 -10.58 -20.08
N GLY A 245 21.22 -10.16 -21.33
CA GLY A 245 20.57 -10.94 -22.37
C GLY A 245 19.05 -10.92 -22.39
N GLY A 246 18.38 -10.21 -21.47
CA GLY A 246 16.92 -10.09 -21.46
C GLY A 246 16.20 -11.44 -21.55
N PRO A 247 15.33 -11.68 -22.56
CA PRO A 247 14.58 -12.94 -22.70
C PRO A 247 15.44 -14.19 -22.89
N GLN A 248 16.71 -14.01 -23.21
CA GLN A 248 17.66 -15.10 -23.42
C GLN A 248 18.60 -15.30 -22.21
N ALA A 249 18.41 -14.50 -21.15
CA ALA A 249 19.16 -14.71 -19.94
C ALA A 249 18.90 -16.13 -19.41
N PRO A 250 19.95 -16.89 -19.03
CA PRO A 250 19.74 -18.19 -18.45
C PRO A 250 18.87 -18.04 -17.20
N VAL A 251 17.81 -18.86 -17.13
CA VAL A 251 17.02 -18.96 -15.90
C VAL A 251 17.93 -19.57 -14.84
N VAL A 252 18.61 -18.72 -14.12
CA VAL A 252 19.25 -19.13 -12.89
C VAL A 252 18.13 -19.21 -11.86
N PRO A 253 17.85 -20.38 -11.27
CA PRO A 253 16.97 -20.45 -10.13
C PRO A 253 17.67 -19.71 -8.98
N ALA A 254 17.47 -18.41 -8.89
CA ALA A 254 17.83 -17.67 -7.70
C ALA A 254 16.82 -18.07 -6.62
N VAL A 255 17.04 -19.17 -5.99
CA VAL A 255 16.33 -19.52 -4.77
C VAL A 255 17.02 -18.74 -3.67
N HIS A 256 16.49 -17.55 -3.38
CA HIS A 256 16.79 -16.83 -2.15
C HIS A 256 15.64 -17.12 -1.19
N PRO A 257 15.73 -18.16 -0.36
CA PRO A 257 14.71 -18.42 0.64
C PRO A 257 14.67 -17.27 1.64
N PHE A 258 13.50 -16.98 2.14
CA PHE A 258 13.28 -15.91 3.13
C PHE A 258 14.24 -16.03 4.33
N GLU A 259 14.53 -17.23 4.78
CA GLU A 259 15.36 -17.53 5.93
C GLU A 259 16.84 -17.09 5.76
N ASP A 260 17.31 -16.95 4.55
CA ASP A 260 18.69 -16.50 4.25
C ASP A 260 18.83 -14.97 4.31
N HIS A 261 17.72 -14.25 4.43
CA HIS A 261 17.71 -12.81 4.49
C HIS A 261 17.63 -12.29 5.92
N THR A 262 18.60 -11.50 6.31
CA THR A 262 18.60 -10.77 7.58
C THR A 262 18.23 -9.31 7.31
N LEU A 263 16.99 -8.94 7.62
CA LEU A 263 16.54 -7.55 7.57
C LEU A 263 16.86 -6.86 8.89
N GLY A 264 17.80 -5.94 8.88
CA GLY A 264 18.01 -5.02 9.99
C GLY A 264 16.92 -3.94 10.01
N LEU A 265 15.70 -4.28 10.41
CA LEU A 265 14.53 -3.37 10.31
C LEU A 265 14.77 -2.01 10.98
N ASP A 266 15.45 -1.98 12.12
CA ASP A 266 15.75 -0.75 12.85
C ASP A 266 16.76 0.15 12.10
N SER A 267 17.59 -0.42 11.24
CA SER A 267 18.57 0.30 10.43
C SER A 267 18.04 0.85 9.12
N ILE A 268 16.80 0.52 8.73
CA ILE A 268 16.19 1.04 7.53
C ILE A 268 15.95 2.55 7.70
N PRO A 269 16.53 3.41 6.85
CA PRO A 269 16.41 4.85 7.02
C PRO A 269 15.01 5.36 6.67
N GLN A 270 14.70 6.57 7.12
CA GLN A 270 13.55 7.33 6.62
C GLN A 270 13.68 7.51 5.11
N ALA A 271 12.67 7.07 4.36
CA ALA A 271 12.63 7.33 2.93
C ALA A 271 12.58 8.83 2.64
N ARG A 272 13.15 9.22 1.53
CA ARG A 272 13.19 10.62 1.05
C ARG A 272 13.01 10.63 -0.45
N GLU A 273 12.41 11.68 -0.95
CA GLU A 273 12.46 11.98 -2.37
C GLU A 273 13.87 12.44 -2.71
N SER A 274 14.48 11.84 -3.72
CA SER A 274 15.78 12.33 -4.23
C SER A 274 15.59 13.73 -4.80
N PRO A 275 16.52 14.65 -4.56
CA PRO A 275 16.45 16.02 -5.10
C PRO A 275 16.48 16.04 -6.62
#